data_cbad34dd8bf28f5a07a3190a9aaa0dc8
#
_entry.id   cbad34dd8bf28f5a07a3190a9aaa0dc8
#
_cell.length_a   1.000
_cell.length_b   1.000
_cell.length_c   1.000
_cell.angle_alpha   90.00
_cell.angle_beta   90.00
_cell.angle_gamma   90.00
#
_symmetry.space_group_name_H-M   'P 1'
#
loop_
_entity.id
_entity.type
_entity.pdbx_description
1 polymer ?
#
loop_
_entity_poly.entity_id
_entity_poly.type
_entity_poly.pdbx_seq_one_letter_code
_entity_poly.pdbx_strand_id
1 'polypeptide(L)'
;MSTRHTERRKRATLRWIVIGLTLAFFLVPLYGMLEFTTRDLINGGRTGRVWTTLFDVSAVTERYPALAEGFLASMALAVFTVVVMLLLLVPTMTWVRLRLPRLTRTVEFICLLPLTVPAIVLVVGLTPVYAWVTYLLGEGTVWLGLAYVILVLPYAYRSLDAGLRAIDVKTLSEAARSLGASWLRVMWQIVLPNLRTAVLSASFLSVALVLGEFTIA
;
A
#
# COMPACT_ATOMS: atom_id res chain seq x y z
N MET A 1 -13.30 49.30 -9.92
CA MET A 1 -13.65 48.12 -9.11
C MET A 1 -14.13 46.90 -9.93
N SER A 2 -14.43 47.06 -11.22
CA SER A 2 -15.01 45.98 -12.07
C SER A 2 -14.02 44.91 -12.57
N THR A 3 -12.77 45.23 -12.74
CA THR A 3 -11.74 44.33 -13.31
C THR A 3 -11.38 43.14 -12.40
N ARG A 4 -11.38 43.32 -11.08
CA ARG A 4 -11.07 42.24 -10.12
C ARG A 4 -12.18 41.17 -10.03
N HIS A 5 -13.44 41.51 -10.25
CA HIS A 5 -14.55 40.57 -10.24
C HIS A 5 -14.58 39.69 -11.50
N THR A 6 -14.26 40.27 -12.65
CA THR A 6 -14.14 39.55 -13.93
C THR A 6 -12.97 38.60 -13.96
N GLU A 7 -11.83 38.95 -13.38
CA GLU A 7 -10.67 38.06 -13.25
C GLU A 7 -10.94 36.89 -12.31
N ARG A 8 -11.61 37.11 -11.17
CA ARG A 8 -12.00 36.05 -10.25
C ARG A 8 -12.96 35.07 -10.90
N ARG A 9 -13.94 35.52 -11.68
CA ARG A 9 -14.86 34.66 -12.43
C ARG A 9 -14.13 33.83 -13.49
N LYS A 10 -13.25 34.44 -14.29
CA LYS A 10 -12.44 33.74 -15.30
C LYS A 10 -11.57 32.62 -14.66
N ARG A 11 -10.92 32.91 -13.54
CA ARG A 11 -10.14 31.91 -12.80
C ARG A 11 -11.01 30.80 -12.21
N ALA A 12 -12.20 31.13 -11.74
CA ALA A 12 -13.15 30.12 -11.24
C ALA A 12 -13.65 29.24 -12.41
N THR A 13 -13.99 29.82 -13.55
CA THR A 13 -14.41 29.06 -14.75
C THR A 13 -13.29 28.14 -15.24
N LEU A 14 -12.05 28.67 -15.36
CA LEU A 14 -10.90 27.86 -15.76
C LEU A 14 -10.67 26.68 -14.79
N ARG A 15 -10.77 26.92 -13.48
CA ARG A 15 -10.64 25.88 -12.46
C ARG A 15 -11.69 24.78 -12.64
N TRP A 16 -12.96 25.15 -12.87
CA TRP A 16 -14.03 24.18 -13.08
C TRP A 16 -13.89 23.42 -14.40
N ILE A 17 -13.39 24.07 -15.46
CA ILE A 17 -13.08 23.40 -16.73
C ILE A 17 -11.95 22.37 -16.52
N VAL A 18 -10.86 22.75 -15.85
CA VAL A 18 -9.76 21.84 -15.57
C VAL A 18 -10.23 20.64 -14.71
N ILE A 19 -11.00 20.92 -13.64
CA ILE A 19 -11.57 19.85 -12.80
C ILE A 19 -12.47 18.94 -13.63
N GLY A 20 -13.37 19.53 -14.46
CA GLY A 20 -14.28 18.76 -15.30
C GLY A 20 -13.55 17.87 -16.32
N LEU A 21 -12.53 18.41 -16.99
CA LEU A 21 -11.70 17.66 -17.92
C LEU A 21 -10.93 16.53 -17.21
N THR A 22 -10.37 16.81 -16.05
CA THR A 22 -9.65 15.80 -15.24
C THR A 22 -10.60 14.69 -14.79
N LEU A 23 -11.79 15.05 -14.29
CA LEU A 23 -12.82 14.07 -13.92
C LEU A 23 -13.26 13.24 -15.11
N ALA A 24 -13.54 13.86 -16.25
CA ALA A 24 -13.91 13.15 -17.47
C ALA A 24 -12.82 12.16 -17.91
N PHE A 25 -11.56 12.61 -17.88
CA PHE A 25 -10.41 11.76 -18.22
C PHE A 25 -10.34 10.47 -17.38
N PHE A 26 -10.64 10.55 -16.08
CA PHE A 26 -10.66 9.38 -15.21
C PHE A 26 -11.98 8.60 -15.26
N LEU A 27 -13.12 9.28 -15.38
CA LEU A 27 -14.43 8.63 -15.34
C LEU A 27 -14.76 7.88 -16.64
N VAL A 28 -14.30 8.35 -17.80
CA VAL A 28 -14.57 7.69 -19.09
C VAL A 28 -14.01 6.26 -19.14
N PRO A 29 -12.72 5.99 -18.78
CA PRO A 29 -12.21 4.62 -18.70
C PRO A 29 -12.94 3.76 -17.66
N LEU A 30 -13.24 4.33 -16.48
CA LEU A 30 -14.00 3.62 -15.45
C LEU A 30 -15.39 3.22 -15.90
N TYR A 31 -16.09 4.12 -16.60
CA TYR A 31 -17.37 3.82 -17.21
C TYR A 31 -17.24 2.71 -18.25
N GLY A 32 -16.20 2.77 -19.11
CA GLY A 32 -15.90 1.72 -20.08
C GLY A 32 -15.66 0.36 -19.43
N MET A 33 -14.92 0.32 -18.31
CA MET A 33 -14.72 -0.90 -17.54
C MET A 33 -16.06 -1.44 -16.98
N LEU A 34 -16.86 -0.58 -16.37
CA LEU A 34 -18.18 -0.97 -15.85
C LEU A 34 -19.11 -1.48 -16.98
N GLU A 35 -19.14 -0.78 -18.09
CA GLU A 35 -19.92 -1.20 -19.25
C GLU A 35 -19.47 -2.57 -19.77
N PHE A 36 -18.16 -2.81 -19.84
CA PHE A 36 -17.58 -4.10 -20.24
C PHE A 36 -18.04 -5.25 -19.33
N THR A 37 -18.10 -5.03 -18.00
CA THR A 37 -18.56 -6.06 -17.05
C THR A 37 -20.04 -6.42 -17.20
N THR A 38 -20.83 -5.57 -17.84
CA THR A 38 -22.27 -5.81 -18.08
C THR A 38 -22.55 -6.35 -19.47
N ARG A 39 -21.55 -6.54 -20.34
CA ARG A 39 -21.75 -7.11 -21.68
C ARG A 39 -21.97 -8.61 -21.62
N ASP A 40 -23.01 -9.06 -22.31
CA ASP A 40 -23.22 -10.47 -22.63
C ASP A 40 -22.53 -10.79 -23.97
N LEU A 41 -21.35 -11.41 -23.88
CA LEU A 41 -20.52 -11.76 -25.05
C LEU A 41 -21.12 -12.89 -25.88
N ILE A 42 -22.08 -13.66 -25.33
CA ILE A 42 -22.66 -14.84 -25.97
C ILE A 42 -23.94 -14.49 -26.70
N ASN A 43 -24.87 -13.78 -26.03
CA ASN A 43 -26.20 -13.51 -26.56
C ASN A 43 -26.35 -12.09 -27.11
N GLY A 44 -25.35 -11.24 -26.95
CA GLY A 44 -25.45 -9.80 -27.24
C GLY A 44 -26.39 -9.08 -26.27
N GLY A 45 -26.03 -7.90 -25.83
CA GLY A 45 -26.83 -7.12 -24.88
C GLY A 45 -26.16 -6.89 -23.55
N ARG A 46 -26.95 -6.55 -22.53
CA ARG A 46 -26.47 -6.28 -21.17
C ARG A 46 -26.99 -7.31 -20.18
N THR A 47 -26.10 -7.78 -19.31
CA THR A 47 -26.44 -8.75 -18.26
C THR A 47 -25.79 -8.33 -16.93
N GLY A 48 -26.51 -8.56 -15.82
CA GLY A 48 -25.99 -8.40 -14.48
C GLY A 48 -25.43 -9.70 -13.88
N ARG A 49 -25.37 -10.79 -14.65
CA ARG A 49 -24.98 -12.12 -14.15
C ARG A 49 -23.59 -12.14 -13.49
N VAL A 50 -22.62 -11.42 -14.05
CA VAL A 50 -21.27 -11.36 -13.48
C VAL A 50 -21.31 -10.83 -12.05
N TRP A 51 -22.07 -9.77 -11.83
CA TRP A 51 -22.20 -9.16 -10.51
C TRP A 51 -22.97 -10.05 -9.52
N THR A 52 -24.10 -10.63 -9.95
CA THR A 52 -24.86 -11.56 -9.09
C THR A 52 -24.04 -12.78 -8.72
N THR A 53 -23.26 -13.33 -9.65
CA THR A 53 -22.35 -14.47 -9.36
C THR A 53 -21.22 -14.07 -8.43
N LEU A 54 -20.61 -12.89 -8.60
CA LEU A 54 -19.50 -12.43 -7.74
C LEU A 54 -19.93 -12.16 -6.29
N PHE A 55 -21.19 -11.72 -6.08
CA PHE A 55 -21.72 -11.50 -4.73
C PHE A 55 -22.28 -12.78 -4.08
N ASP A 56 -22.45 -13.85 -4.84
CA ASP A 56 -22.82 -15.15 -4.32
C ASP A 56 -21.58 -15.99 -4.07
N VAL A 57 -21.13 -16.01 -2.82
CA VAL A 57 -19.92 -16.72 -2.39
C VAL A 57 -19.99 -18.21 -2.71
N SER A 58 -21.18 -18.83 -2.60
CA SER A 58 -21.38 -20.23 -2.92
C SER A 58 -21.20 -20.50 -4.41
N ALA A 59 -21.82 -19.67 -5.25
CA ALA A 59 -21.69 -19.75 -6.71
C ALA A 59 -20.22 -19.53 -7.17
N VAL A 60 -19.48 -18.63 -6.54
CA VAL A 60 -18.05 -18.41 -6.85
C VAL A 60 -17.23 -19.63 -6.48
N THR A 61 -17.43 -20.19 -5.29
CA THR A 61 -16.63 -21.31 -4.79
C THR A 61 -16.89 -22.59 -5.59
N GLU A 62 -18.14 -22.85 -5.98
CA GLU A 62 -18.51 -24.03 -6.76
C GLU A 62 -18.13 -23.92 -8.24
N ARG A 63 -18.36 -22.75 -8.84
CA ARG A 63 -18.23 -22.56 -10.30
C ARG A 63 -16.83 -22.09 -10.71
N TYR A 64 -16.15 -21.38 -9.83
CA TYR A 64 -14.82 -20.79 -10.07
C TYR A 64 -13.88 -21.00 -8.89
N PRO A 65 -13.55 -22.25 -8.50
CA PRO A 65 -12.72 -22.54 -7.33
C PRO A 65 -11.36 -21.85 -7.40
N ALA A 66 -10.75 -21.81 -8.58
CA ALA A 66 -9.47 -21.13 -8.78
C ALA A 66 -9.52 -19.63 -8.50
N LEU A 67 -10.66 -18.96 -8.74
CA LEU A 67 -10.86 -17.56 -8.39
C LEU A 67 -10.91 -17.35 -6.87
N ALA A 68 -11.64 -18.22 -6.18
CA ALA A 68 -11.75 -18.17 -4.73
C ALA A 68 -10.38 -18.43 -4.05
N GLU A 69 -9.67 -19.46 -4.50
CA GLU A 69 -8.32 -19.78 -4.02
C GLU A 69 -7.33 -18.66 -4.29
N GLY A 70 -7.32 -18.12 -5.51
CA GLY A 70 -6.46 -16.99 -5.89
C GLY A 70 -6.75 -15.72 -5.07
N PHE A 71 -8.02 -15.43 -4.80
CA PHE A 71 -8.40 -14.31 -3.95
C PHE A 71 -7.91 -14.49 -2.51
N LEU A 72 -8.10 -15.66 -1.92
CA LEU A 72 -7.63 -15.97 -0.57
C LEU A 72 -6.10 -15.92 -0.49
N ALA A 73 -5.40 -16.45 -1.48
CA ALA A 73 -3.94 -16.38 -1.57
C ALA A 73 -3.45 -14.93 -1.65
N SER A 74 -4.10 -14.10 -2.47
CA SER A 74 -3.77 -12.67 -2.60
C SER A 74 -4.02 -11.90 -1.30
N MET A 75 -5.11 -12.19 -0.60
CA MET A 75 -5.39 -11.60 0.71
C MET A 75 -4.35 -12.02 1.76
N ALA A 76 -4.02 -13.30 1.82
CA ALA A 76 -3.00 -13.81 2.73
C ALA A 76 -1.64 -13.16 2.45
N LEU A 77 -1.27 -13.05 1.17
CA LEU A 77 -0.05 -12.40 0.72
C LEU A 77 -0.01 -10.92 1.11
N ALA A 78 -1.10 -10.18 0.90
CA ALA A 78 -1.21 -8.77 1.27
C ALA A 78 -1.07 -8.57 2.79
N VAL A 79 -1.80 -9.37 3.58
CA VAL A 79 -1.72 -9.31 5.05
C VAL A 79 -0.32 -9.65 5.54
N PHE A 80 0.28 -10.72 5.03
CA PHE A 80 1.65 -11.12 5.38
C PHE A 80 2.64 -9.99 5.06
N THR A 81 2.57 -9.43 3.86
CA THR A 81 3.44 -8.32 3.44
C THR A 81 3.30 -7.10 4.36
N VAL A 82 2.07 -6.70 4.67
CA VAL A 82 1.82 -5.55 5.57
C VAL A 82 2.36 -5.81 6.96
N VAL A 83 2.10 -6.99 7.52
CA VAL A 83 2.56 -7.35 8.87
C VAL A 83 4.08 -7.34 8.93
N VAL A 84 4.76 -8.01 8.01
CA VAL A 84 6.22 -8.07 7.97
C VAL A 84 6.82 -6.67 7.75
N MET A 85 6.27 -5.90 6.83
CA MET A 85 6.69 -4.52 6.57
C MET A 85 6.57 -3.64 7.82
N LEU A 86 5.45 -3.69 8.53
CA LEU A 86 5.25 -2.90 9.74
C LEU A 86 6.17 -3.34 10.87
N LEU A 87 6.33 -4.66 11.09
CA LEU A 87 7.23 -5.21 12.09
C LEU A 87 8.69 -4.84 11.83
N LEU A 88 9.06 -4.66 10.58
CA LEU A 88 10.40 -4.25 10.19
C LEU A 88 10.58 -2.73 10.29
N LEU A 89 9.68 -1.95 9.70
CA LEU A 89 9.86 -0.50 9.58
C LEU A 89 9.55 0.27 10.87
N VAL A 90 8.45 -0.03 11.56
CA VAL A 90 8.03 0.78 12.71
C VAL A 90 9.08 0.76 13.83
N PRO A 91 9.57 -0.40 14.30
CA PRO A 91 10.60 -0.42 15.33
C PRO A 91 11.94 0.12 14.84
N THR A 92 12.35 -0.20 13.61
CA THR A 92 13.63 0.25 13.04
C THR A 92 13.66 1.77 12.90
N MET A 93 12.65 2.36 12.28
CA MET A 93 12.60 3.82 12.09
C MET A 93 12.52 4.57 13.43
N THR A 94 11.74 4.05 14.37
CA THR A 94 11.63 4.63 15.72
C THR A 94 12.96 4.54 16.45
N TRP A 95 13.62 3.37 16.42
CA TRP A 95 14.92 3.16 17.05
C TRP A 95 15.99 4.07 16.47
N VAL A 96 16.08 4.12 15.14
CA VAL A 96 17.07 4.98 14.45
C VAL A 96 16.85 6.44 14.81
N ARG A 97 15.60 6.90 14.83
CA ARG A 97 15.27 8.30 15.16
C ARG A 97 15.64 8.67 16.61
N LEU A 98 15.48 7.73 17.55
CA LEU A 98 15.73 7.98 18.97
C LEU A 98 17.19 7.75 19.39
N ARG A 99 17.86 6.75 18.81
CA ARG A 99 19.18 6.31 19.25
C ARG A 99 20.30 6.62 18.26
N LEU A 100 20.01 6.62 16.99
CA LEU A 100 21.01 6.70 15.93
C LEU A 100 20.60 7.73 14.84
N PRO A 101 20.34 9.01 15.21
CA PRO A 101 19.83 10.00 14.26
C PRO A 101 20.75 10.23 13.05
N ARG A 102 22.04 9.91 13.20
CA ARG A 102 23.02 9.98 12.10
C ARG A 102 22.73 8.97 10.98
N LEU A 103 22.11 7.83 11.32
CA LEU A 103 21.76 6.78 10.36
C LEU A 103 20.42 7.02 9.64
N THR A 104 19.67 8.06 9.99
CA THR A 104 18.37 8.34 9.37
C THR A 104 18.47 8.46 7.85
N ARG A 105 19.51 9.17 7.35
CA ARG A 105 19.73 9.31 5.90
C ARG A 105 20.09 8.00 5.22
N THR A 106 20.88 7.16 5.88
CA THR A 106 21.27 5.84 5.36
C THR A 106 20.06 4.92 5.27
N VAL A 107 19.21 4.89 6.31
CA VAL A 107 17.98 4.10 6.31
C VAL A 107 17.02 4.61 5.26
N GLU A 108 16.85 5.92 5.13
CA GLU A 108 16.05 6.53 4.05
C GLU A 108 16.55 6.08 2.68
N PHE A 109 17.86 6.18 2.42
CA PHE A 109 18.45 5.76 1.16
C PHE A 109 18.17 4.28 0.84
N ILE A 110 18.41 3.38 1.83
CA ILE A 110 18.18 1.94 1.66
C ILE A 110 16.67 1.67 1.38
N CYS A 111 15.78 2.31 2.13
CA CYS A 111 14.34 2.12 1.95
C CYS A 111 13.83 2.64 0.61
N LEU A 112 14.46 3.67 0.04
CA LEU A 112 14.05 4.25 -1.24
C LEU A 112 14.75 3.62 -2.46
N LEU A 113 15.79 2.81 -2.23
CA LEU A 113 16.58 2.18 -3.29
C LEU A 113 15.72 1.34 -4.26
N PRO A 114 14.70 0.58 -3.83
CA PRO A 114 13.85 -0.18 -4.74
C PRO A 114 13.12 0.69 -5.79
N LEU A 115 12.88 1.98 -5.53
CA LEU A 115 12.29 2.89 -6.53
C LEU A 115 13.19 3.14 -7.75
N THR A 116 14.49 2.93 -7.60
CA THR A 116 15.46 3.15 -8.69
C THR A 116 15.59 1.93 -9.60
N VAL A 117 15.04 0.79 -9.17
CA VAL A 117 15.13 -0.49 -9.89
C VAL A 117 13.75 -0.80 -10.48
N PRO A 118 13.63 -1.03 -11.80
CA PRO A 118 12.38 -1.51 -12.39
C PRO A 118 11.92 -2.82 -11.74
N ALA A 119 10.60 -2.96 -11.52
CA ALA A 119 10.04 -4.13 -10.83
C ALA A 119 10.50 -5.46 -11.43
N ILE A 120 10.54 -5.56 -12.76
CA ILE A 120 10.97 -6.76 -13.46
C ILE A 120 12.44 -7.12 -13.18
N VAL A 121 13.32 -6.12 -13.06
CA VAL A 121 14.76 -6.35 -12.75
C VAL A 121 14.89 -6.82 -11.30
N LEU A 122 14.07 -6.28 -10.39
CA LEU A 122 14.03 -6.69 -9.00
C LEU A 122 13.56 -8.15 -8.88
N VAL A 123 12.54 -8.56 -9.63
CA VAL A 123 12.05 -9.95 -9.68
C VAL A 123 13.16 -10.90 -10.14
N VAL A 124 13.78 -10.61 -11.27
CA VAL A 124 14.88 -11.44 -11.81
C VAL A 124 16.05 -11.51 -10.83
N GLY A 125 16.42 -10.38 -10.21
CA GLY A 125 17.49 -10.33 -9.22
C GLY A 125 17.18 -11.09 -7.91
N LEU A 126 15.90 -11.19 -7.52
CA LEU A 126 15.48 -11.92 -6.34
C LEU A 126 15.28 -13.41 -6.58
N THR A 127 15.23 -13.88 -7.83
CA THR A 127 15.04 -15.30 -8.14
C THR A 127 15.99 -16.25 -7.40
N PRO A 128 17.32 -16.02 -7.33
CA PRO A 128 18.21 -16.89 -6.58
C PRO A 128 17.97 -16.82 -5.07
N VAL A 129 17.60 -15.66 -4.53
CA VAL A 129 17.24 -15.52 -3.12
C VAL A 129 15.97 -16.29 -2.82
N TYR A 130 14.98 -16.21 -3.73
CA TYR A 130 13.73 -16.92 -3.59
C TYR A 130 13.92 -18.44 -3.66
N ALA A 131 14.83 -18.96 -4.49
CA ALA A 131 15.19 -20.36 -4.52
C ALA A 131 15.71 -20.87 -3.14
N TRP A 132 16.46 -20.06 -2.41
CA TRP A 132 16.88 -20.37 -1.04
C TRP A 132 15.71 -20.31 -0.06
N VAL A 133 14.81 -19.34 -0.19
CA VAL A 133 13.60 -19.23 0.65
C VAL A 133 12.73 -20.46 0.50
N THR A 134 12.45 -20.91 -0.73
CA THR A 134 11.66 -22.11 -1.00
C THR A 134 12.35 -23.39 -0.53
N TYR A 135 13.67 -23.46 -0.64
CA TYR A 135 14.43 -24.60 -0.12
C TYR A 135 14.34 -24.73 1.42
N LEU A 136 14.36 -23.60 2.16
CA LEU A 136 14.35 -23.61 3.62
C LEU A 136 12.95 -23.67 4.23
N LEU A 137 11.97 -23.01 3.60
CA LEU A 137 10.64 -22.79 4.18
C LEU A 137 9.54 -23.54 3.40
N GLY A 138 9.89 -24.19 2.31
CA GLY A 138 8.95 -24.93 1.46
C GLY A 138 8.30 -24.03 0.39
N GLU A 139 7.60 -24.68 -0.53
CA GLU A 139 6.86 -23.99 -1.60
C GLU A 139 5.58 -23.35 -1.03
N GLY A 140 5.39 -22.07 -1.29
CA GLY A 140 4.20 -21.35 -0.85
C GLY A 140 4.13 -19.92 -1.37
N THR A 141 2.98 -19.54 -1.92
CA THR A 141 2.71 -18.20 -2.44
C THR A 141 2.96 -17.10 -1.39
N VAL A 142 2.77 -17.41 -0.11
CA VAL A 142 2.94 -16.46 0.99
C VAL A 142 4.39 -15.94 1.08
N TRP A 143 5.37 -16.78 0.71
CA TRP A 143 6.78 -16.38 0.75
C TRP A 143 7.15 -15.33 -0.29
N LEU A 144 6.36 -15.20 -1.38
CA LEU A 144 6.47 -14.06 -2.30
C LEU A 144 6.28 -12.72 -1.57
N GLY A 145 5.57 -12.72 -0.45
CA GLY A 145 5.41 -11.55 0.39
C GLY A 145 6.72 -10.90 0.82
N LEU A 146 7.82 -11.66 0.93
CA LEU A 146 9.13 -11.09 1.23
C LEU A 146 9.65 -10.20 0.09
N ALA A 147 9.42 -10.59 -1.17
CA ALA A 147 9.73 -9.75 -2.33
C ALA A 147 8.80 -8.52 -2.38
N TYR A 148 7.52 -8.72 -2.07
CA TYR A 148 6.57 -7.61 -1.98
C TYR A 148 6.91 -6.62 -0.87
N VAL A 149 7.46 -7.07 0.27
CA VAL A 149 7.96 -6.16 1.32
C VAL A 149 8.99 -5.20 0.75
N ILE A 150 9.93 -5.69 -0.08
CA ILE A 150 10.94 -4.83 -0.72
C ILE A 150 10.27 -3.83 -1.67
N LEU A 151 9.27 -4.26 -2.43
CA LEU A 151 8.55 -3.40 -3.38
C LEU A 151 7.76 -2.28 -2.68
N VAL A 152 7.09 -2.58 -1.56
CA VAL A 152 6.28 -1.60 -0.82
C VAL A 152 7.09 -0.73 0.13
N LEU A 153 8.34 -1.13 0.43
CA LEU A 153 9.23 -0.48 1.39
C LEU A 153 9.32 1.04 1.20
N PRO A 154 9.54 1.57 -0.02
CA PRO A 154 9.67 3.01 -0.24
C PRO A 154 8.41 3.80 0.14
N TYR A 155 7.26 3.28 -0.22
CA TYR A 155 5.97 3.94 0.00
C TYR A 155 5.58 3.91 1.48
N ALA A 156 5.77 2.75 2.11
CA ALA A 156 5.55 2.58 3.54
C ALA A 156 6.50 3.45 4.37
N TYR A 157 7.78 3.47 3.99
CA TYR A 157 8.78 4.34 4.64
C TYR A 157 8.33 5.81 4.60
N ARG A 158 7.95 6.33 3.43
CA ARG A 158 7.48 7.72 3.26
C ARG A 158 6.28 8.04 4.14
N SER A 159 5.31 7.15 4.19
CA SER A 159 4.11 7.32 5.01
C SER A 159 4.45 7.35 6.51
N LEU A 160 5.25 6.40 6.97
CA LEU A 160 5.68 6.29 8.37
C LEU A 160 6.61 7.45 8.77
N ASP A 161 7.52 7.87 7.89
CA ASP A 161 8.42 9.00 8.16
C ASP A 161 7.65 10.31 8.32
N ALA A 162 6.63 10.55 7.48
CA ALA A 162 5.75 11.69 7.63
C ALA A 162 5.03 11.68 8.99
N GLY A 163 4.53 10.53 9.43
CA GLY A 163 3.92 10.37 10.75
C GLY A 163 4.90 10.59 11.90
N LEU A 164 6.09 10.01 11.80
CA LEU A 164 7.15 10.18 12.81
C LEU A 164 7.67 11.62 12.89
N ARG A 165 7.62 12.39 11.81
CA ARG A 165 7.98 13.82 11.80
C ARG A 165 6.90 14.70 12.44
N ALA A 166 5.65 14.26 12.39
CA ALA A 166 4.51 15.01 12.92
C ALA A 166 4.41 14.96 14.44
N ILE A 167 5.13 14.04 15.11
CA ILE A 167 5.13 13.85 16.57
C ILE A 167 6.53 14.00 17.14
N ASP A 168 6.64 14.57 18.32
CA ASP A 168 7.91 14.60 19.07
C ASP A 168 8.13 13.28 19.83
N VAL A 169 8.48 12.24 19.06
CA VAL A 169 8.72 10.89 19.60
C VAL A 169 9.79 10.89 20.67
N LYS A 170 10.79 11.78 20.56
CA LYS A 170 11.91 11.84 21.49
C LYS A 170 11.42 12.26 22.88
N THR A 171 10.79 13.42 22.98
CA THR A 171 10.29 13.95 24.27
C THR A 171 9.29 13.00 24.90
N LEU A 172 8.35 12.45 24.12
CA LEU A 172 7.37 11.50 24.62
C LEU A 172 8.01 10.22 25.16
N SER A 173 9.03 9.70 24.47
CA SER A 173 9.74 8.49 24.89
C SER A 173 10.60 8.74 26.13
N GLU A 174 11.27 9.89 26.23
CA GLU A 174 12.08 10.27 27.39
C GLU A 174 11.21 10.46 28.62
N ALA A 175 10.07 11.16 28.50
CA ALA A 175 9.11 11.34 29.59
C ALA A 175 8.56 10.01 30.10
N ALA A 176 8.18 9.09 29.23
CA ALA A 176 7.70 7.77 29.64
C ALA A 176 8.80 6.93 30.32
N ARG A 177 10.02 7.03 29.84
CA ARG A 177 11.15 6.30 30.44
C ARG A 177 11.55 6.85 31.79
N SER A 178 11.45 8.15 32.03
CA SER A 178 11.68 8.74 33.34
C SER A 178 10.66 8.26 34.37
N LEU A 179 9.46 7.85 33.92
CA LEU A 179 8.43 7.20 34.73
C LEU A 179 8.61 5.67 34.84
N GLY A 180 9.74 5.13 34.38
CA GLY A 180 10.06 3.70 34.50
C GLY A 180 9.48 2.80 33.38
N ALA A 181 8.95 3.36 32.29
CA ALA A 181 8.45 2.55 31.18
C ALA A 181 9.58 1.81 30.46
N SER A 182 9.38 0.52 30.20
CA SER A 182 10.27 -0.27 29.36
C SER A 182 10.17 0.16 27.90
N TRP A 183 11.19 -0.15 27.09
CA TRP A 183 11.20 0.17 25.66
C TRP A 183 9.98 -0.40 24.91
N LEU A 184 9.62 -1.63 25.21
CA LEU A 184 8.46 -2.28 24.60
C LEU A 184 7.16 -1.55 24.96
N ARG A 185 7.03 -1.10 26.20
CA ARG A 185 5.89 -0.31 26.66
C ARG A 185 5.81 1.05 25.94
N VAL A 186 6.95 1.73 25.76
CA VAL A 186 7.01 2.98 24.99
C VAL A 186 6.53 2.74 23.55
N MET A 187 6.99 1.66 22.91
CA MET A 187 6.60 1.33 21.54
C MET A 187 5.08 1.12 21.41
N TRP A 188 4.50 0.26 22.27
CA TRP A 188 3.08 -0.11 22.18
C TRP A 188 2.10 0.94 22.70
N GLN A 189 2.48 1.64 23.77
CA GLN A 189 1.55 2.56 24.45
C GLN A 189 1.70 4.02 24.03
N ILE A 190 2.84 4.38 23.44
CA ILE A 190 3.13 5.76 23.06
C ILE A 190 3.35 5.90 21.56
N VAL A 191 4.34 5.19 21.01
CA VAL A 191 4.71 5.40 19.59
C VAL A 191 3.59 4.92 18.68
N LEU A 192 3.17 3.67 18.81
CA LEU A 192 2.19 3.06 17.90
C LEU A 192 0.83 3.77 17.89
N PRO A 193 0.22 4.15 19.04
CA PRO A 193 -1.04 4.89 19.03
C PRO A 193 -0.94 6.27 18.39
N ASN A 194 0.19 6.96 18.55
CA ASN A 194 0.41 8.26 17.91
C ASN A 194 0.71 8.14 16.40
N LEU A 195 1.19 6.97 15.94
CA LEU A 195 1.46 6.68 14.53
C LEU A 195 0.28 6.03 13.80
N ARG A 196 -0.87 5.83 14.46
CA ARG A 196 -2.00 5.06 13.90
C ARG A 196 -2.40 5.49 12.48
N THR A 197 -2.47 6.79 12.22
CA THR A 197 -2.81 7.31 10.88
C THR A 197 -1.74 7.00 9.84
N ALA A 198 -0.47 7.12 10.19
CA ALA A 198 0.65 6.79 9.30
C ALA A 198 0.74 5.28 9.06
N VAL A 199 0.51 4.46 10.10
CA VAL A 199 0.45 3.00 10.00
C VAL A 199 -0.70 2.58 9.10
N LEU A 200 -1.91 3.13 9.30
CA LEU A 200 -3.05 2.85 8.42
C LEU A 200 -2.76 3.27 6.97
N SER A 201 -2.23 4.46 6.76
CA SER A 201 -1.87 4.94 5.42
C SER A 201 -0.82 4.05 4.75
N ALA A 202 0.23 3.66 5.47
CA ALA A 202 1.24 2.71 4.99
C ALA A 202 0.63 1.35 4.63
N SER A 203 -0.27 0.84 5.48
CA SER A 203 -0.94 -0.44 5.29
C SER A 203 -1.84 -0.43 4.05
N PHE A 204 -2.71 0.58 3.92
CA PHE A 204 -3.59 0.70 2.75
C PHE A 204 -2.81 0.84 1.45
N LEU A 205 -1.75 1.65 1.46
CA LEU A 205 -0.90 1.84 0.29
C LEU A 205 -0.19 0.54 -0.10
N SER A 206 0.30 -0.21 0.90
CA SER A 206 0.94 -1.51 0.67
C SER A 206 -0.04 -2.55 0.14
N VAL A 207 -1.26 -2.63 0.69
CA VAL A 207 -2.31 -3.52 0.18
C VAL A 207 -2.66 -3.17 -1.27
N ALA A 208 -2.85 -1.88 -1.57
CA ALA A 208 -3.16 -1.44 -2.93
C ALA A 208 -2.05 -1.81 -3.93
N LEU A 209 -0.78 -1.68 -3.52
CA LEU A 209 0.36 -2.06 -4.36
C LEU A 209 0.44 -3.58 -4.53
N VAL A 210 0.29 -4.37 -3.47
CA VAL A 210 0.34 -5.85 -3.55
C VAL A 210 -0.78 -6.39 -4.43
N LEU A 211 -2.00 -5.88 -4.30
CA LEU A 211 -3.14 -6.34 -5.11
C LEU A 211 -3.11 -5.81 -6.56
N GLY A 212 -2.42 -4.69 -6.79
CA GLY A 212 -2.27 -4.10 -8.12
C GLY A 212 -1.07 -4.60 -8.91
N GLU A 213 -0.15 -5.31 -8.26
CA GLU A 213 1.09 -5.79 -8.87
C GLU A 213 0.92 -7.25 -9.36
N PHE A 214 1.17 -7.47 -10.62
CA PHE A 214 1.12 -8.81 -11.24
C PHE A 214 2.44 -9.23 -11.89
N THR A 215 3.48 -8.40 -11.79
CA THR A 215 4.80 -8.72 -12.36
C THR A 215 5.56 -9.74 -11.50
N ILE A 216 5.29 -9.76 -10.19
CA ILE A 216 5.90 -10.67 -9.22
C ILE A 216 5.06 -11.94 -9.05
N ALA A 217 3.75 -11.85 -9.24
CA ALA A 217 2.81 -12.96 -9.14
C ALA A 217 2.82 -13.84 -10.38
#